data_7cee307429a27f3e502219853e62bc02
#
_entry.id   7cee307429a27f3e502219853e62bc02
#
_cell.length_a   1.000
_cell.length_b   1.000
_cell.length_c   1.000
_cell.angle_alpha   90.00
_cell.angle_beta   90.00
_cell.angle_gamma   90.00
#
_symmetry.space_group_name_H-M   'P 1'
#
loop_
_entity.id
_entity.type
_entity.pdbx_description
1 polymer ?
#
loop_
_entity_poly.entity_id
_entity_poly.type
_entity_poly.pdbx_seq_one_letter_code
_entity_poly.pdbx_strand_id
1 'polypeptide(L)'
;GKSAQVPLHVWLPDAMAGPTPVSALIHAATMVTAGIFMITRLNYVFVLAPEILNIIAIVGAVTSLVAATIALVQTDIKKVLAYSTVSQLGMLFVALGMGAYTAAMFHVTTHAFFKALLFLGSGSVIHAVSGQQDIRFMGGLRWV
;
A
#
# COMPACT_ATOMS: atom_id res chain seq x y z
N GLY A 1 -5.14 5.60 -10.30
CA GLY A 1 -5.98 6.19 -9.27
C GLY A 1 -6.27 5.21 -8.12
N LYS A 2 -6.95 4.07 -8.37
CA LYS A 2 -7.27 3.08 -7.31
C LYS A 2 -6.03 2.49 -6.66
N SER A 3 -4.96 2.28 -7.41
CA SER A 3 -3.68 1.79 -6.86
C SER A 3 -2.78 2.91 -6.32
N ALA A 4 -3.31 4.11 -6.12
CA ALA A 4 -2.66 5.24 -5.45
C ALA A 4 -1.26 5.56 -5.96
N GLN A 5 -1.05 5.54 -7.27
CA GLN A 5 0.22 5.95 -7.89
C GLN A 5 0.29 7.49 -8.00
N VAL A 6 1.50 8.05 -7.88
CA VAL A 6 1.74 9.48 -8.04
C VAL A 6 1.29 9.94 -9.43
N PRO A 7 0.54 11.07 -9.55
CA PRO A 7 0.13 12.02 -8.50
C PRO A 7 -1.20 11.68 -7.79
N LEU A 8 -1.86 10.57 -8.10
CA LEU A 8 -3.22 10.22 -7.67
C LEU A 8 -3.25 9.43 -6.34
N HIS A 9 -2.29 9.64 -5.44
CA HIS A 9 -2.12 8.86 -4.20
C HIS A 9 -2.75 9.49 -2.95
N VAL A 10 -3.07 10.79 -2.98
CA VAL A 10 -3.42 11.59 -1.80
C VAL A 10 -4.70 11.13 -1.09
N TRP A 11 -5.62 10.48 -1.78
CA TRP A 11 -6.87 9.98 -1.20
C TRP A 11 -6.67 8.82 -0.22
N LEU A 12 -5.58 8.04 -0.38
CA LEU A 12 -5.40 6.79 0.35
C LEU A 12 -5.16 7.01 1.86
N PRO A 13 -4.30 7.96 2.29
CA PRO A 13 -4.16 8.31 3.71
C PRO A 13 -5.43 8.92 4.33
N ASP A 14 -6.23 9.62 3.54
CA ASP A 14 -7.49 10.22 4.02
C ASP A 14 -8.58 9.16 4.25
N ALA A 15 -8.50 8.02 3.55
CA ALA A 15 -9.38 6.87 3.77
C ALA A 15 -9.18 6.18 5.13
N MET A 16 -8.22 6.65 5.96
CA MET A 16 -7.95 6.11 7.30
C MET A 16 -8.97 6.56 8.38
N ALA A 17 -9.91 7.42 8.05
CA ALA A 17 -10.96 7.87 8.97
C ALA A 17 -11.95 6.74 9.37
N GLY A 18 -11.99 5.65 8.61
CA GLY A 18 -12.87 4.51 8.88
C GLY A 18 -12.36 3.55 9.98
N PRO A 19 -13.22 2.59 10.37
CA PRO A 19 -12.82 1.54 11.31
C PRO A 19 -11.61 0.73 10.80
N THR A 20 -10.73 0.32 11.71
CA THR A 20 -9.47 -0.38 11.36
C THR A 20 -9.67 -1.65 10.52
N PRO A 21 -10.70 -2.51 10.75
CA PRO A 21 -10.93 -3.66 9.88
C PRO A 21 -11.27 -3.29 8.44
N VAL A 22 -12.01 -2.18 8.23
CA VAL A 22 -12.31 -1.68 6.88
C VAL A 22 -11.05 -1.16 6.20
N SER A 23 -10.22 -0.41 6.95
CA SER A 23 -8.91 0.03 6.46
C SER A 23 -8.03 -1.16 6.08
N ALA A 24 -7.99 -2.21 6.90
CA ALA A 24 -7.27 -3.44 6.60
C ALA A 24 -7.72 -4.06 5.26
N LEU A 25 -9.03 -4.18 5.04
CA LEU A 25 -9.58 -4.75 3.82
C LEU A 25 -9.22 -3.93 2.57
N ILE A 26 -9.37 -2.61 2.63
CA ILE A 26 -9.07 -1.70 1.51
C ILE A 26 -7.60 -1.77 1.11
N HIS A 27 -6.70 -1.75 2.11
CA HIS A 27 -5.24 -1.65 1.89
C HIS A 27 -4.55 -2.99 1.69
N ALA A 28 -5.13 -4.10 2.16
CA ALA A 28 -4.49 -5.40 2.03
C ALA A 28 -4.66 -5.98 0.62
N ALA A 29 -5.90 -6.17 0.14
CA ALA A 29 -6.15 -7.03 -1.01
C ALA A 29 -7.18 -6.51 -2.02
N THR A 30 -7.99 -5.49 -1.69
CA THR A 30 -9.17 -5.20 -2.50
C THR A 30 -8.97 -4.00 -3.44
N MET A 31 -9.23 -2.79 -2.96
CA MET A 31 -9.32 -1.63 -3.83
C MET A 31 -7.98 -1.22 -4.44
N VAL A 32 -6.91 -1.28 -3.66
CA VAL A 32 -5.57 -0.81 -4.09
C VAL A 32 -4.88 -1.75 -5.08
N THR A 33 -5.25 -3.03 -5.12
CA THR A 33 -4.67 -4.01 -6.05
C THR A 33 -5.32 -4.01 -7.43
N ALA A 34 -6.42 -3.27 -7.61
CA ALA A 34 -7.20 -3.27 -8.85
C ALA A 34 -6.38 -2.89 -10.10
N GLY A 35 -5.48 -1.90 -10.01
CA GLY A 35 -4.62 -1.50 -11.13
C GLY A 35 -3.59 -2.56 -11.48
N ILE A 36 -3.00 -3.21 -10.47
CA ILE A 36 -2.03 -4.30 -10.64
C ILE A 36 -2.70 -5.48 -11.34
N PHE A 37 -3.87 -5.87 -10.85
CA PHE A 37 -4.64 -6.97 -11.44
C PHE A 37 -5.04 -6.65 -12.90
N MET A 38 -5.49 -5.42 -13.18
CA MET A 38 -5.84 -4.98 -14.53
C MET A 38 -4.66 -5.09 -15.50
N ILE A 39 -3.49 -4.56 -15.13
CA ILE A 39 -2.29 -4.62 -15.99
C ILE A 39 -1.85 -6.08 -16.19
N THR A 40 -1.86 -6.89 -15.14
CA THR A 40 -1.52 -8.30 -15.23
C THR A 40 -2.50 -9.06 -16.14
N ARG A 41 -3.80 -8.79 -16.04
CA ARG A 41 -4.83 -9.46 -16.84
C ARG A 41 -4.77 -9.07 -18.31
N LEU A 42 -4.40 -7.82 -18.59
CA LEU A 42 -4.27 -7.26 -19.95
C LEU A 42 -2.82 -7.26 -20.43
N ASN A 43 -1.95 -8.11 -19.89
CA ASN A 43 -0.52 -8.12 -20.21
C ASN A 43 -0.25 -8.22 -21.74
N TYR A 44 -1.05 -9.00 -22.46
CA TYR A 44 -0.94 -9.16 -23.90
C TYR A 44 -1.10 -7.84 -24.67
N VAL A 45 -1.86 -6.88 -24.13
CA VAL A 45 -1.99 -5.52 -24.72
C VAL A 45 -0.77 -4.67 -24.36
N PHE A 46 -0.35 -4.71 -23.10
CA PHE A 46 0.77 -3.89 -22.63
C PHE A 46 2.11 -4.31 -23.23
N VAL A 47 2.33 -5.59 -23.53
CA VAL A 47 3.54 -6.09 -24.19
C VAL A 47 3.70 -5.51 -25.61
N LEU A 48 2.62 -5.15 -26.29
CA LEU A 48 2.67 -4.50 -27.59
C LEU A 48 3.14 -3.02 -27.54
N ALA A 49 3.19 -2.44 -26.34
CA ALA A 49 3.58 -1.05 -26.11
C ALA A 49 4.68 -0.95 -25.05
N PRO A 50 5.93 -1.31 -25.35
CA PRO A 50 7.03 -1.33 -24.36
C PRO A 50 7.32 0.05 -23.75
N GLU A 51 7.05 1.12 -24.47
CA GLU A 51 7.18 2.49 -23.94
C GLU A 51 6.23 2.73 -22.76
N ILE A 52 5.01 2.19 -22.83
CA ILE A 52 4.04 2.30 -21.73
C ILE A 52 4.50 1.48 -20.52
N LEU A 53 5.10 0.31 -20.73
CA LEU A 53 5.68 -0.48 -19.65
C LEU A 53 6.80 0.27 -18.94
N ASN A 54 7.67 0.97 -19.68
CA ASN A 54 8.71 1.81 -19.09
C ASN A 54 8.12 2.96 -18.25
N ILE A 55 7.07 3.62 -18.75
CA ILE A 55 6.37 4.67 -17.99
C ILE A 55 5.77 4.08 -16.71
N ILE A 56 5.15 2.92 -16.78
CA ILE A 56 4.60 2.21 -15.60
C ILE A 56 5.69 1.95 -14.58
N ALA A 57 6.87 1.47 -15.00
CA ALA A 57 8.01 1.22 -14.12
C ALA A 57 8.52 2.51 -13.45
N ILE A 58 8.67 3.58 -14.20
CA ILE A 58 9.15 4.88 -13.70
C ILE A 58 8.16 5.45 -12.67
N VAL A 59 6.86 5.49 -13.01
CA VAL A 59 5.81 5.96 -12.09
C VAL A 59 5.78 5.11 -10.82
N GLY A 60 5.94 3.79 -10.94
CA GLY A 60 6.04 2.89 -9.80
C GLY A 60 7.23 3.19 -8.91
N ALA A 61 8.42 3.37 -9.49
CA ALA A 61 9.65 3.68 -8.75
C ALA A 61 9.54 5.02 -8.00
N VAL A 62 9.09 6.08 -8.68
CA VAL A 62 8.87 7.40 -8.07
C VAL A 62 7.84 7.29 -6.93
N THR A 63 6.73 6.61 -7.16
CA THR A 63 5.69 6.40 -6.14
C THR A 63 6.25 5.68 -4.92
N SER A 64 7.01 4.61 -5.13
CA SER A 64 7.60 3.82 -4.04
C SER A 64 8.53 4.68 -3.17
N LEU A 65 9.42 5.44 -3.80
CA LEU A 65 10.36 6.30 -3.10
C LEU A 65 9.66 7.44 -2.34
N VAL A 66 8.79 8.18 -3.02
CA VAL A 66 8.04 9.31 -2.41
C VAL A 66 7.19 8.83 -1.23
N ALA A 67 6.45 7.73 -1.40
CA ALA A 67 5.62 7.21 -0.32
C ALA A 67 6.45 6.70 0.87
N ALA A 68 7.60 6.06 0.62
CA ALA A 68 8.48 5.61 1.69
C ALA A 68 9.04 6.80 2.50
N THR A 69 9.48 7.87 1.84
CA THR A 69 9.98 9.07 2.53
C THR A 69 8.89 9.77 3.34
N ILE A 70 7.66 9.87 2.81
CA ILE A 70 6.53 10.43 3.54
C ILE A 70 6.17 9.57 4.77
N ALA A 71 6.24 8.23 4.64
CA ALA A 71 5.95 7.33 5.76
C ALA A 71 6.85 7.56 6.98
N LEU A 72 8.11 7.96 6.77
CA LEU A 72 9.09 8.20 7.84
C LEU A 72 8.72 9.38 8.75
N VAL A 73 7.96 10.34 8.24
CA VAL A 73 7.59 11.56 8.98
C VAL A 73 6.14 11.54 9.52
N GLN A 74 5.40 10.46 9.25
CA GLN A 74 4.04 10.33 9.78
C GLN A 74 4.05 9.97 11.26
N THR A 75 3.15 10.60 12.02
CA THR A 75 2.96 10.34 13.44
C THR A 75 1.75 9.44 13.74
N ASP A 76 0.84 9.29 12.80
CA ASP A 76 -0.35 8.43 12.91
C ASP A 76 -0.02 7.01 12.44
N ILE A 77 -0.24 6.00 13.30
CA ILE A 77 0.06 4.60 13.02
C ILE A 77 -0.65 4.08 11.76
N LYS A 78 -1.91 4.49 11.53
CA LYS A 78 -2.66 4.10 10.34
C LYS A 78 -2.11 4.78 9.08
N LYS A 79 -1.70 6.05 9.15
CA LYS A 79 -1.11 6.77 8.02
C LYS A 79 0.26 6.20 7.65
N VAL A 80 1.09 5.82 8.63
CA VAL A 80 2.34 5.09 8.37
C VAL A 80 2.08 3.84 7.54
N LEU A 81 1.11 3.02 7.94
CA LEU A 81 0.74 1.80 7.22
C LEU A 81 0.13 2.08 5.84
N ALA A 82 -0.62 3.17 5.68
CA ALA A 82 -1.17 3.59 4.39
C ALA A 82 -0.07 3.97 3.41
N TYR A 83 0.87 4.83 3.79
CA TYR A 83 2.01 5.19 2.94
C TYR A 83 2.93 4.01 2.65
N SER A 84 3.12 3.12 3.61
CA SER A 84 3.82 1.85 3.38
C SER A 84 3.09 0.99 2.32
N THR A 85 1.76 1.00 2.29
CA THR A 85 0.99 0.34 1.22
C THR A 85 1.25 1.00 -0.14
N VAL A 86 1.18 2.33 -0.24
CA VAL A 86 1.49 3.07 -1.48
C VAL A 86 2.88 2.71 -1.99
N SER A 87 3.87 2.65 -1.10
CA SER A 87 5.25 2.29 -1.46
C SER A 87 5.34 0.86 -2.02
N GLN A 88 4.70 -0.12 -1.39
CA GLN A 88 4.66 -1.51 -1.87
C GLN A 88 3.95 -1.64 -3.23
N LEU A 89 2.85 -0.92 -3.42
CA LEU A 89 2.16 -0.88 -4.71
C LEU A 89 3.06 -0.27 -5.80
N GLY A 90 3.84 0.77 -5.47
CA GLY A 90 4.83 1.33 -6.38
C GLY A 90 5.85 0.28 -6.84
N MET A 91 6.39 -0.53 -5.93
CA MET A 91 7.30 -1.64 -6.27
C MET A 91 6.63 -2.68 -7.19
N LEU A 92 5.34 -2.95 -6.97
CA LEU A 92 4.58 -3.84 -7.84
C LEU A 92 4.41 -3.27 -9.26
N PHE A 93 4.23 -1.95 -9.40
CA PHE A 93 4.20 -1.28 -10.70
C PHE A 93 5.56 -1.36 -11.40
N VAL A 94 6.68 -1.26 -10.66
CA VAL A 94 8.02 -1.52 -11.24
C VAL A 94 8.11 -2.94 -11.78
N ALA A 95 7.70 -3.95 -11.01
CA ALA A 95 7.72 -5.34 -11.45
C ALA A 95 6.86 -5.57 -12.70
N LEU A 96 5.66 -4.96 -12.77
CA LEU A 96 4.78 -5.03 -13.93
C LEU A 96 5.40 -4.35 -15.16
N GLY A 97 6.01 -3.18 -14.99
CA GLY A 97 6.69 -2.45 -16.05
C GLY A 97 7.90 -3.19 -16.61
N MET A 98 8.55 -4.01 -15.80
CA MET A 98 9.64 -4.92 -16.21
C MET A 98 9.14 -6.26 -16.76
N GLY A 99 7.83 -6.46 -16.91
CA GLY A 99 7.25 -7.71 -17.41
C GLY A 99 7.22 -8.86 -16.41
N ALA A 100 7.57 -8.64 -15.14
CA ALA A 100 7.62 -9.66 -14.09
C ALA A 100 6.22 -9.90 -13.47
N TYR A 101 5.23 -10.22 -14.29
CA TYR A 101 3.82 -10.36 -13.88
C TYR A 101 3.61 -11.41 -12.79
N THR A 102 4.29 -12.57 -12.89
CA THR A 102 4.19 -13.66 -11.90
C THR A 102 4.72 -13.21 -10.54
N ALA A 103 5.87 -12.54 -10.53
CA ALA A 103 6.45 -12.00 -9.30
C ALA A 103 5.54 -10.93 -8.66
N ALA A 104 4.96 -10.05 -9.49
CA ALA A 104 4.01 -9.05 -9.03
C ALA A 104 2.78 -9.70 -8.37
N MET A 105 2.18 -10.71 -8.98
CA MET A 105 1.00 -11.41 -8.43
C MET A 105 1.32 -12.22 -7.18
N PHE A 106 2.50 -12.84 -7.12
CA PHE A 106 2.96 -13.50 -5.90
C PHE A 106 3.11 -12.51 -4.75
N HIS A 107 3.72 -11.34 -5.02
CA HIS A 107 3.85 -10.30 -4.00
C HIS A 107 2.49 -9.72 -3.58
N VAL A 108 1.52 -9.55 -4.49
CA VAL A 108 0.15 -9.17 -4.12
C VAL A 108 -0.43 -10.14 -3.10
N THR A 109 -0.25 -11.43 -3.30
CA THR A 109 -0.76 -12.46 -2.38
C THR A 109 -0.12 -12.32 -1.00
N THR A 110 1.21 -12.27 -0.92
CA THR A 110 1.91 -12.11 0.36
C THR A 110 1.59 -10.77 1.02
N HIS A 111 1.50 -9.68 0.22
CA HIS A 111 1.11 -8.34 0.69
C HIS A 111 -0.26 -8.35 1.36
N ALA A 112 -1.23 -9.06 0.78
CA ALA A 112 -2.57 -9.16 1.35
C ALA A 112 -2.53 -9.69 2.80
N PHE A 113 -1.77 -10.75 3.05
CA PHE A 113 -1.64 -11.36 4.38
C PHE A 113 -0.91 -10.43 5.37
N PHE A 114 0.28 -9.98 5.04
CA PHE A 114 1.05 -9.20 6.02
C PHE A 114 0.44 -7.80 6.25
N LYS A 115 -0.21 -7.19 5.25
CA LYS A 115 -0.89 -5.90 5.47
C LYS A 115 -2.16 -6.05 6.30
N ALA A 116 -2.95 -7.09 6.08
CA ALA A 116 -4.09 -7.38 6.94
C ALA A 116 -3.64 -7.56 8.41
N LEU A 117 -2.58 -8.33 8.63
CA LEU A 117 -2.00 -8.54 9.97
C LEU A 117 -1.56 -7.21 10.60
N LEU A 118 -0.80 -6.38 9.86
CA LEU A 118 -0.30 -5.10 10.37
C LEU A 118 -1.42 -4.11 10.72
N PHE A 119 -2.45 -4.02 9.88
CA PHE A 119 -3.60 -3.16 10.16
C PHE A 119 -4.43 -3.67 11.34
N LEU A 120 -4.72 -4.95 11.41
CA LEU A 120 -5.45 -5.52 12.55
C LEU A 120 -4.64 -5.41 13.85
N GLY A 121 -3.32 -5.65 13.77
CA GLY A 121 -2.40 -5.44 14.89
C GLY A 121 -2.37 -3.98 15.34
N SER A 122 -2.33 -3.01 14.42
CA SER A 122 -2.42 -1.59 14.78
C SER A 122 -3.76 -1.26 15.44
N GLY A 123 -4.84 -1.90 15.01
CA GLY A 123 -6.16 -1.78 15.66
C GLY A 123 -6.14 -2.28 17.11
N SER A 124 -5.50 -3.40 17.38
CA SER A 124 -5.31 -3.93 18.72
C SER A 124 -4.49 -2.97 19.61
N VAL A 125 -3.40 -2.42 19.07
CA VAL A 125 -2.58 -1.41 19.76
C VAL A 125 -3.40 -0.16 20.08
N ILE A 126 -4.14 0.39 19.11
CA ILE A 126 -5.00 1.56 19.30
C ILE A 126 -6.05 1.28 20.40
N HIS A 127 -6.60 0.09 20.42
CA HIS A 127 -7.56 -0.31 21.47
C HIS A 127 -6.91 -0.35 22.85
N ALA A 128 -5.72 -0.94 22.96
CA ALA A 128 -4.96 -1.04 24.21
C ALA A 128 -4.56 0.33 24.79
N VAL A 129 -4.34 1.34 23.93
CA VAL A 129 -4.00 2.73 24.35
C VAL A 129 -5.22 3.67 24.35
N SER A 130 -6.41 3.14 24.59
CA SER A 130 -7.66 3.91 24.73
C SER A 130 -8.01 4.78 23.51
N GLY A 131 -7.73 4.28 22.30
CA GLY A 131 -8.09 4.95 21.04
C GLY A 131 -7.06 5.93 20.49
N GLN A 132 -5.90 6.12 21.16
CA GLN A 132 -4.83 6.98 20.70
C GLN A 132 -4.22 6.41 19.40
N GLN A 133 -4.04 7.26 18.36
CA GLN A 133 -3.45 6.88 17.07
C GLN A 133 -2.05 7.45 16.85
N ASP A 134 -1.66 8.46 17.63
CA ASP A 134 -0.33 9.08 17.54
C ASP A 134 0.73 8.19 18.21
N ILE A 135 1.68 7.71 17.40
CA ILE A 135 2.76 6.81 17.84
C ILE A 135 3.66 7.40 18.93
N ARG A 136 3.73 8.73 19.04
CA ARG A 136 4.54 9.42 20.06
C ARG A 136 4.01 9.21 21.49
N PHE A 137 2.73 8.86 21.60
CA PHE A 137 2.08 8.61 22.89
C PHE A 137 1.84 7.10 23.14
N MET A 138 2.38 6.24 22.28
CA MET A 138 2.29 4.78 22.44
C MET A 138 3.54 4.24 23.12
N GLY A 139 3.35 3.40 24.15
CA GLY A 139 4.46 2.74 24.85
C GLY A 139 3.95 1.83 25.96
N GLY A 140 4.87 1.07 26.60
CA GLY A 140 4.55 0.26 27.75
C GLY A 140 3.66 -0.97 27.51
N LEU A 141 3.41 -1.36 26.26
CA LEU A 141 2.46 -2.40 25.87
C LEU A 141 2.85 -3.83 26.27
N ARG A 142 3.99 -4.02 26.92
CA ARG A 142 4.46 -5.34 27.39
C ARG A 142 3.53 -5.94 28.45
N TRP A 143 2.76 -5.12 29.16
CA TRP A 143 1.98 -5.50 30.32
C TRP A 143 0.47 -5.31 30.12
N VAL A 144 0.02 -5.08 28.89
CA VAL A 144 -1.40 -4.90 28.53
C VAL A 144 -1.94 -6.13 27.83
#